data_2c21c8c8c68f86954af200138ebf0f28
#
_entry.id   2c21c8c8c68f86954af200138ebf0f28
#
_cell.length_a   1.000
_cell.length_b   1.000
_cell.length_c   1.000
_cell.angle_alpha   90.00
_cell.angle_beta   90.00
_cell.angle_gamma   90.00
#
_symmetry.space_group_name_H-M   'P 1'
#
loop_
_entity.id
_entity.type
_entity.pdbx_description
1 polymer ?
#
loop_
_entity_poly.entity_id
_entity_poly.type
_entity_poly.pdbx_seq_one_letter_code
_entity_poly.pdbx_strand_id
1 'polypeptide(L)'
;EQMLQRLGIDFFEVRQLADWQQPKDGLIIPGGESTTMGKLLFDLGLQEPIQKAIREGLPVFGTCAGLILLAKNVEGDSENTRAHSQLAMMDITANRNAYGRQLGSFYTIAAFKGIGNDVPMTFIRAPFISKVSDNVEVLSEVNGNIVAAREGNMLVTSFHPELDTDTRIHEYFIKMI
;
A
#
# COMPACT_ATOMS: atom_id res chain seq x y z
N GLU A 1 4.64 -4.91 12.03
CA GLU A 1 5.66 -5.62 12.83
C GLU A 1 5.10 -6.93 13.40
N GLN A 2 4.05 -6.89 14.24
CA GLN A 2 3.48 -8.09 14.87
C GLN A 2 3.14 -9.21 13.86
N MET A 3 2.62 -8.87 12.69
CA MET A 3 2.30 -9.84 11.64
C MET A 3 3.57 -10.52 11.10
N LEU A 4 4.63 -9.76 10.86
CA LEU A 4 5.91 -10.31 10.40
C LEU A 4 6.55 -11.21 11.47
N GLN A 5 6.47 -10.81 12.74
CA GLN A 5 6.92 -11.64 13.86
C GLN A 5 6.17 -12.98 13.93
N ARG A 6 4.84 -12.97 13.74
CA ARG A 6 4.03 -14.21 13.68
C ARG A 6 4.46 -15.14 12.55
N LEU A 7 4.88 -14.57 11.43
CA LEU A 7 5.33 -15.31 10.26
C LEU A 7 6.81 -15.71 10.33
N GLY A 8 7.53 -15.32 11.40
CA GLY A 8 8.95 -15.61 11.55
C GLY A 8 9.84 -14.85 10.55
N ILE A 9 9.39 -13.69 10.08
CA ILE A 9 10.11 -12.87 9.10
C ILE A 9 10.92 -11.80 9.85
N ASP A 10 12.19 -11.74 9.57
CA ASP A 10 13.06 -10.68 10.07
C ASP A 10 12.71 -9.35 9.39
N PHE A 11 12.70 -8.29 10.17
CA PHE A 11 12.40 -6.96 9.67
C PHE A 11 13.18 -5.88 10.44
N PHE A 12 13.30 -4.73 9.82
CA PHE A 12 13.82 -3.51 10.44
C PHE A 12 13.01 -2.31 9.97
N GLU A 13 13.02 -1.25 10.76
CA GLU A 13 12.36 0.00 10.40
C GLU A 13 13.30 0.92 9.64
N VAL A 14 12.78 1.58 8.61
CA VAL A 14 13.49 2.62 7.87
C VAL A 14 12.98 3.98 8.35
N ARG A 15 13.76 4.68 9.14
CA ARG A 15 13.44 6.01 9.69
C ARG A 15 14.29 7.12 9.08
N GLN A 16 15.40 6.77 8.44
CA GLN A 16 16.35 7.68 7.83
C GLN A 16 17.10 7.00 6.68
N LEU A 17 17.82 7.78 5.88
CA LEU A 17 18.53 7.26 4.71
C LEU A 17 19.58 6.19 5.07
N ALA A 18 20.23 6.28 6.24
CA ALA A 18 21.21 5.30 6.68
C ALA A 18 20.58 3.90 6.86
N ASP A 19 19.34 3.83 7.37
CA ASP A 19 18.64 2.56 7.55
C ASP A 19 18.33 1.89 6.20
N TRP A 20 18.07 2.69 5.17
CA TRP A 20 17.80 2.21 3.82
C TRP A 20 18.97 1.44 3.21
N GLN A 21 20.20 1.68 3.65
CA GLN A 21 21.40 1.00 3.15
C GLN A 21 21.48 -0.49 3.57
N GLN A 22 20.72 -0.90 4.55
CA GLN A 22 20.68 -2.30 4.99
C GLN A 22 20.10 -3.20 3.88
N PRO A 23 20.63 -4.44 3.70
CA PRO A 23 20.07 -5.40 2.76
C PRO A 23 18.62 -5.73 3.11
N LYS A 24 17.79 -5.86 2.09
CA LYS A 24 16.36 -6.13 2.22
C LYS A 24 15.81 -6.82 0.98
N ASP A 25 14.84 -7.68 1.16
CA ASP A 25 14.21 -8.46 0.10
C ASP A 25 12.83 -7.91 -0.29
N GLY A 26 12.27 -7.02 0.51
CA GLY A 26 10.98 -6.38 0.26
C GLY A 26 10.78 -5.13 1.11
N LEU A 27 9.76 -4.34 0.77
CA LEU A 27 9.39 -3.12 1.48
C LEU A 27 7.90 -3.13 1.82
N ILE A 28 7.55 -2.83 3.06
CA ILE A 28 6.17 -2.56 3.46
C ILE A 28 6.04 -1.07 3.80
N ILE A 29 5.08 -0.40 3.15
CA ILE A 29 4.71 0.99 3.44
C ILE A 29 3.39 0.95 4.20
N PRO A 30 3.41 1.20 5.52
CA PRO A 30 2.23 1.06 6.37
C PRO A 30 1.22 2.19 6.15
N GLY A 31 0.06 2.06 6.79
CA GLY A 31 -0.91 3.14 6.92
C GLY A 31 -0.38 4.31 7.74
N GLY A 32 -1.09 5.42 7.67
CA GLY A 32 -0.74 6.68 8.33
C GLY A 32 -1.38 7.86 7.62
N GLU A 33 -0.81 9.04 7.77
CA GLU A 33 -1.22 10.23 7.04
C GLU A 33 -0.31 10.41 5.81
N SER A 34 -0.88 10.22 4.62
CA SER A 34 -0.12 10.08 3.37
C SER A 34 0.68 11.34 3.00
N THR A 35 0.14 12.52 3.27
CA THR A 35 0.83 13.79 2.94
C THR A 35 2.08 13.97 3.80
N THR A 36 1.96 13.72 5.11
CA THR A 36 3.09 13.76 6.04
C THR A 36 4.13 12.71 5.70
N MET A 37 3.69 11.48 5.42
CA MET A 37 4.61 10.40 5.04
C MET A 37 5.37 10.74 3.76
N GLY A 38 4.67 11.22 2.74
CA GLY A 38 5.28 11.63 1.47
C GLY A 38 6.30 12.76 1.65
N LYS A 39 5.94 13.78 2.44
CA LYS A 39 6.86 14.87 2.79
C LYS A 39 8.11 14.35 3.51
N LEU A 40 7.96 13.45 4.47
CA LEU A 40 9.10 12.85 5.18
C LEU A 40 10.00 12.05 4.23
N LEU A 41 9.44 11.27 3.33
CA LEU A 41 10.22 10.53 2.32
C LEU A 41 11.08 11.49 1.47
N PHE A 42 10.51 12.63 1.09
CA PHE A 42 11.23 13.66 0.34
C PHE A 42 12.31 14.33 1.20
N ASP A 43 11.96 14.86 2.38
CA ASP A 43 12.85 15.59 3.27
C ASP A 43 14.05 14.74 3.76
N LEU A 44 13.84 13.42 3.95
CA LEU A 44 14.87 12.46 4.35
C LEU A 44 15.69 11.90 3.18
N GLY A 45 15.40 12.31 1.93
CA GLY A 45 16.08 11.80 0.74
C GLY A 45 15.79 10.33 0.42
N LEU A 46 14.69 9.78 0.93
CA LEU A 46 14.28 8.38 0.74
C LEU A 46 13.47 8.15 -0.54
N GLN A 47 12.84 9.18 -1.08
CA GLN A 47 11.93 9.05 -2.22
C GLN A 47 12.62 8.41 -3.43
N GLU A 48 13.72 8.98 -3.90
CA GLU A 48 14.42 8.50 -5.09
C GLU A 48 15.05 7.11 -4.91
N PRO A 49 15.74 6.79 -3.81
CA PRO A 49 16.26 5.44 -3.55
C PRO A 49 15.15 4.37 -3.53
N ILE A 50 13.99 4.66 -2.92
CA ILE A 50 12.85 3.74 -2.90
C ILE A 50 12.29 3.55 -4.31
N GLN A 51 12.04 4.63 -5.05
CA GLN A 51 11.57 4.56 -6.44
C GLN A 51 12.51 3.74 -7.32
N LYS A 52 13.83 3.96 -7.18
CA LYS A 52 14.84 3.21 -7.92
C LYS A 52 14.76 1.71 -7.59
N ALA A 53 14.73 1.34 -6.31
CA ALA A 53 14.66 -0.05 -5.89
C ALA A 53 13.38 -0.74 -6.41
N ILE A 54 12.22 -0.07 -6.38
CA ILE A 54 10.98 -0.61 -6.94
C ILE A 54 11.10 -0.83 -8.45
N ARG A 55 11.68 0.13 -9.19
CA ARG A 55 11.93 -0.04 -10.63
C ARG A 55 12.89 -1.20 -10.94
N GLU A 56 13.82 -1.46 -10.05
CA GLU A 56 14.78 -2.56 -10.16
C GLU A 56 14.20 -3.91 -9.68
N GLY A 57 12.95 -3.95 -9.26
CA GLY A 57 12.21 -5.17 -8.94
C GLY A 57 12.00 -5.46 -7.46
N LEU A 58 12.40 -4.57 -6.54
CA LEU A 58 12.12 -4.76 -5.11
C LEU A 58 10.61 -4.90 -4.89
N PRO A 59 10.10 -6.01 -4.33
CA PRO A 59 8.71 -6.14 -3.97
C PRO A 59 8.29 -5.10 -2.93
N VAL A 60 7.15 -4.46 -3.17
CA VAL A 60 6.60 -3.47 -2.23
C VAL A 60 5.13 -3.74 -1.95
N PHE A 61 4.75 -3.58 -0.69
CA PHE A 61 3.38 -3.69 -0.22
C PHE A 61 2.96 -2.41 0.49
N GLY A 62 1.98 -1.69 -0.08
CA GLY A 62 1.41 -0.48 0.49
C GLY A 62 0.02 -0.71 1.06
N THR A 63 -0.20 -0.38 2.33
CA THR A 63 -1.52 -0.44 2.98
C THR A 63 -2.06 0.96 3.24
N CYS A 64 -3.32 1.21 2.95
CA CYS A 64 -4.01 2.49 3.20
C CYS A 64 -3.23 3.71 2.66
N ALA A 65 -2.51 4.45 3.51
CA ALA A 65 -1.65 5.54 3.07
C ALA A 65 -0.54 5.09 2.10
N GLY A 66 -0.02 3.88 2.27
CA GLY A 66 0.96 3.28 1.36
C GLY A 66 0.40 3.09 -0.06
N LEU A 67 -0.88 2.74 -0.21
CA LEU A 67 -1.57 2.72 -1.50
C LEU A 67 -1.58 4.11 -2.13
N ILE A 68 -1.92 5.14 -1.36
CA ILE A 68 -1.95 6.53 -1.85
C ILE A 68 -0.56 6.96 -2.32
N LEU A 69 0.50 6.66 -1.56
CA LEU A 69 1.88 7.01 -1.92
C LEU A 69 2.36 6.31 -3.20
N LEU A 70 1.95 5.07 -3.43
CA LEU A 70 2.32 4.29 -4.62
C LEU A 70 1.53 4.67 -5.85
N ALA A 71 0.33 5.22 -5.71
CA ALA A 71 -0.52 5.63 -6.84
C ALA A 71 0.12 6.75 -7.66
N LYS A 72 0.13 6.61 -8.99
CA LYS A 72 0.56 7.69 -9.90
C LYS A 72 -0.39 8.88 -9.88
N ASN A 73 -1.68 8.62 -9.65
CA ASN A 73 -2.68 9.67 -9.59
C ASN A 73 -3.47 9.58 -8.28
N VAL A 74 -3.79 10.74 -7.72
CA VAL A 74 -4.66 10.89 -6.56
C VAL A 74 -5.71 11.94 -6.88
N GLU A 75 -6.99 11.60 -6.73
CA GLU A 75 -8.08 12.51 -7.03
C GLU A 75 -8.03 13.74 -6.12
N GLY A 76 -8.13 14.91 -6.73
CA GLY A 76 -8.10 16.21 -6.02
C GLY A 76 -6.71 16.78 -5.78
N ASP A 77 -5.62 16.06 -6.05
CA ASP A 77 -4.26 16.57 -5.90
C ASP A 77 -3.78 17.30 -7.18
N SER A 78 -3.08 18.43 -6.98
CA SER A 78 -2.36 19.10 -8.06
C SER A 78 -1.04 18.39 -8.38
N GLU A 79 -0.49 18.61 -9.58
CA GLU A 79 0.81 18.06 -9.97
C GLU A 79 1.94 18.50 -9.04
N ASN A 80 1.93 19.76 -8.59
CA ASN A 80 2.92 20.28 -7.64
C ASN A 80 2.85 19.59 -6.28
N THR A 81 1.66 19.27 -5.80
CA THR A 81 1.47 18.54 -4.54
C THR A 81 2.05 17.13 -4.64
N ARG A 82 1.89 16.48 -5.79
CA ARG A 82 2.36 15.10 -6.04
C ARG A 82 3.88 14.98 -6.11
N ALA A 83 4.57 15.95 -6.71
CA ALA A 83 6.02 15.88 -6.95
C ALA A 83 6.86 15.67 -5.68
N HIS A 84 6.38 16.15 -4.53
CA HIS A 84 7.11 16.13 -3.27
C HIS A 84 6.42 15.31 -2.16
N SER A 85 5.38 14.56 -2.52
CA SER A 85 4.59 13.82 -1.52
C SER A 85 4.20 12.42 -1.92
N GLN A 86 4.74 11.89 -3.03
CA GLN A 86 4.36 10.57 -3.55
C GLN A 86 5.54 9.81 -4.13
N LEU A 87 5.44 8.48 -4.12
CA LEU A 87 6.34 7.60 -4.88
C LEU A 87 5.87 7.47 -6.34
N ALA A 88 4.56 7.48 -6.57
CA ALA A 88 3.93 7.50 -7.89
C ALA A 88 4.44 6.39 -8.84
N MET A 89 4.36 5.15 -8.40
CA MET A 89 4.91 3.99 -9.10
C MET A 89 3.86 3.13 -9.82
N MET A 90 2.64 3.02 -9.25
CA MET A 90 1.56 2.17 -9.79
C MET A 90 0.62 2.94 -10.71
N ASP A 91 0.22 2.33 -11.82
CA ASP A 91 -0.74 2.87 -12.78
C ASP A 91 -2.20 2.79 -12.28
N ILE A 92 -2.42 3.35 -11.12
CA ILE A 92 -3.71 3.45 -10.46
C ILE A 92 -4.04 4.91 -10.12
N THR A 93 -5.33 5.19 -9.98
CA THR A 93 -5.83 6.45 -9.41
C THR A 93 -6.47 6.15 -8.05
N ALA A 94 -5.93 6.73 -7.01
CA ALA A 94 -6.47 6.62 -5.65
C ALA A 94 -7.45 7.76 -5.35
N ASN A 95 -8.52 7.45 -4.62
CA ASN A 95 -9.44 8.42 -4.04
C ASN A 95 -9.32 8.37 -2.52
N ARG A 96 -8.91 9.48 -1.89
CA ARG A 96 -8.66 9.57 -0.44
C ARG A 96 -9.92 9.53 0.41
N ASN A 97 -11.04 9.99 -0.11
CA ASN A 97 -12.28 10.25 0.63
C ASN A 97 -13.41 9.29 0.24
N ALA A 98 -13.07 8.03 0.15
CA ALA A 98 -13.93 6.97 -0.38
C ALA A 98 -15.33 6.89 0.27
N TYR A 99 -15.41 7.08 1.56
CA TYR A 99 -16.58 6.67 2.34
C TYR A 99 -17.26 7.83 3.07
N GLY A 100 -16.95 9.09 2.71
CA GLY A 100 -17.54 10.26 3.35
C GLY A 100 -17.18 10.41 4.84
N ARG A 101 -17.66 11.49 5.46
CA ARG A 101 -17.31 11.82 6.87
C ARG A 101 -17.89 10.88 7.92
N GLN A 102 -18.91 10.08 7.60
CA GLN A 102 -19.67 9.30 8.59
C GLN A 102 -19.42 7.80 8.57
N LEU A 103 -18.82 7.22 7.52
CA LEU A 103 -18.59 5.77 7.40
C LEU A 103 -17.11 5.44 7.22
N GLY A 104 -16.23 6.21 7.81
CA GLY A 104 -14.78 6.11 7.61
C GLY A 104 -14.11 4.83 8.12
N SER A 105 -14.84 3.96 8.84
CA SER A 105 -14.27 2.74 9.40
C SER A 105 -15.33 1.64 9.45
N PHE A 106 -15.00 0.47 8.91
CA PHE A 106 -15.85 -0.72 8.94
C PHE A 106 -15.03 -1.99 8.78
N TYR A 107 -15.66 -3.11 9.11
CA TYR A 107 -15.12 -4.45 8.92
C TYR A 107 -16.02 -5.23 7.96
N THR A 108 -15.40 -6.03 7.11
CA THR A 108 -16.11 -6.97 6.24
C THR A 108 -15.27 -8.20 5.95
N ILE A 109 -15.90 -9.20 5.36
CA ILE A 109 -15.24 -10.38 4.80
C ILE A 109 -15.55 -10.39 3.31
N ALA A 110 -14.53 -10.50 2.48
CA ALA A 110 -14.68 -10.46 1.04
C ALA A 110 -13.69 -11.37 0.31
N ALA A 111 -13.93 -11.55 -0.99
CA ALA A 111 -13.03 -12.31 -1.84
C ALA A 111 -11.75 -11.52 -2.12
N PHE A 112 -10.62 -12.24 -2.13
CA PHE A 112 -9.33 -11.73 -2.56
C PHE A 112 -8.72 -12.75 -3.53
N LYS A 113 -8.47 -12.34 -4.75
CA LYS A 113 -7.95 -13.20 -5.82
C LYS A 113 -6.60 -13.82 -5.43
N GLY A 114 -6.50 -15.14 -5.56
CA GLY A 114 -5.31 -15.89 -5.19
C GLY A 114 -5.22 -16.26 -3.71
N ILE A 115 -6.20 -15.86 -2.87
CA ILE A 115 -6.25 -16.21 -1.44
C ILE A 115 -7.53 -16.99 -1.11
N GLY A 116 -8.71 -16.43 -1.38
CA GLY A 116 -9.99 -17.05 -1.05
C GLY A 116 -11.15 -16.08 -1.05
N ASN A 117 -12.34 -16.57 -0.66
CA ASN A 117 -13.57 -15.77 -0.65
C ASN A 117 -13.94 -15.25 0.75
N ASP A 118 -13.11 -15.53 1.74
CA ASP A 118 -13.38 -15.32 3.16
C ASP A 118 -12.28 -14.51 3.86
N VAL A 119 -11.71 -13.56 3.16
CA VAL A 119 -10.61 -12.73 3.68
C VAL A 119 -11.19 -11.59 4.53
N PRO A 120 -10.78 -11.47 5.81
CA PRO A 120 -11.21 -10.38 6.66
C PRO A 120 -10.52 -9.07 6.26
N MET A 121 -11.28 -7.98 6.29
CA MET A 121 -10.82 -6.66 5.87
C MET A 121 -11.29 -5.59 6.84
N THR A 122 -10.35 -4.95 7.51
CA THR A 122 -10.59 -3.82 8.42
C THR A 122 -10.23 -2.52 7.72
N PHE A 123 -11.22 -1.66 7.52
CA PHE A 123 -11.08 -0.35 6.89
C PHE A 123 -11.09 0.76 7.94
N ILE A 124 -10.13 1.67 7.89
CA ILE A 124 -10.06 2.85 8.76
C ILE A 124 -9.79 4.06 7.89
N ARG A 125 -10.81 4.88 7.65
CA ARG A 125 -10.73 6.06 6.76
C ARG A 125 -10.00 5.74 5.45
N ALA A 126 -10.33 4.58 4.90
CA ALA A 126 -9.56 3.99 3.81
C ALA A 126 -9.79 4.73 2.48
N PRO A 127 -8.76 4.83 1.63
CA PRO A 127 -8.94 5.19 0.24
C PRO A 127 -9.61 4.04 -0.52
N PHE A 128 -9.98 4.27 -1.77
CA PHE A 128 -10.19 3.22 -2.75
C PHE A 128 -9.46 3.55 -4.06
N ILE A 129 -9.39 2.58 -4.95
CA ILE A 129 -8.86 2.77 -6.29
C ILE A 129 -10.03 3.04 -7.23
N SER A 130 -10.07 4.23 -7.85
CA SER A 130 -11.13 4.62 -8.78
C SER A 130 -10.84 4.21 -10.22
N LYS A 131 -9.56 4.08 -10.58
CA LYS A 131 -9.13 3.66 -11.93
C LYS A 131 -7.87 2.81 -11.85
N VAL A 132 -7.80 1.84 -12.75
CA VAL A 132 -6.61 1.00 -12.99
C VAL A 132 -6.31 0.97 -14.49
N SER A 133 -5.03 0.84 -14.87
CA SER A 133 -4.64 0.56 -16.24
C SER A 133 -4.66 -0.94 -16.53
N ASP A 134 -4.49 -1.32 -17.81
CA ASP A 134 -4.60 -2.72 -18.27
C ASP A 134 -3.54 -3.67 -17.67
N ASN A 135 -2.40 -3.13 -17.23
CA ASN A 135 -1.32 -3.89 -16.60
C ASN A 135 -1.49 -4.07 -15.08
N VAL A 136 -2.56 -3.54 -14.50
CA VAL A 136 -2.89 -3.66 -13.08
C VAL A 136 -3.95 -4.75 -12.90
N GLU A 137 -3.65 -5.71 -12.05
CA GLU A 137 -4.58 -6.76 -11.66
C GLU A 137 -5.42 -6.32 -10.45
N VAL A 138 -6.73 -6.31 -10.59
CA VAL A 138 -7.66 -6.10 -9.48
C VAL A 138 -7.73 -7.39 -8.66
N LEU A 139 -7.44 -7.31 -7.37
CA LEU A 139 -7.43 -8.47 -6.48
C LEU A 139 -8.66 -8.56 -5.59
N SER A 140 -9.27 -7.44 -5.25
CA SER A 140 -10.49 -7.42 -4.43
C SER A 140 -11.33 -6.17 -4.69
N GLU A 141 -12.63 -6.36 -4.62
CA GLU A 141 -13.65 -5.30 -4.65
C GLU A 141 -14.60 -5.44 -3.48
N VAL A 142 -14.97 -4.32 -2.89
CA VAL A 142 -15.97 -4.25 -1.81
C VAL A 142 -16.95 -3.12 -2.11
N ASN A 143 -18.24 -3.43 -2.14
CA ASN A 143 -19.31 -2.47 -2.45
C ASN A 143 -19.08 -1.71 -3.78
N GLY A 144 -18.53 -2.37 -4.79
CA GLY A 144 -18.24 -1.79 -6.10
C GLY A 144 -16.96 -0.95 -6.17
N ASN A 145 -16.19 -0.85 -5.08
CA ASN A 145 -14.92 -0.15 -5.04
C ASN A 145 -13.75 -1.13 -5.08
N ILE A 146 -12.72 -0.83 -5.86
CA ILE A 146 -11.47 -1.60 -5.87
C ILE A 146 -10.70 -1.29 -4.60
N VAL A 147 -10.42 -2.32 -3.80
CA VAL A 147 -9.77 -2.21 -2.50
C VAL A 147 -8.43 -2.94 -2.40
N ALA A 148 -8.05 -3.69 -3.42
CA ALA A 148 -6.73 -4.30 -3.54
C ALA A 148 -6.37 -4.49 -5.02
N ALA A 149 -5.10 -4.27 -5.33
CA ALA A 149 -4.56 -4.42 -6.69
C ALA A 149 -3.08 -4.78 -6.66
N ARG A 150 -2.61 -5.34 -7.77
CA ARG A 150 -1.21 -5.68 -8.00
C ARG A 150 -0.77 -5.22 -9.39
N GLU A 151 0.42 -4.67 -9.48
CA GLU A 151 1.12 -4.38 -10.72
C GLU A 151 2.57 -4.84 -10.59
N GLY A 152 2.90 -5.96 -11.26
CA GLY A 152 4.24 -6.54 -11.17
C GLY A 152 4.65 -6.89 -9.73
N ASN A 153 5.67 -6.22 -9.23
CA ASN A 153 6.21 -6.36 -7.86
C ASN A 153 5.55 -5.44 -6.83
N MET A 154 4.49 -4.74 -7.18
CA MET A 154 3.80 -3.81 -6.30
C MET A 154 2.42 -4.33 -5.91
N LEU A 155 2.15 -4.45 -4.62
CA LEU A 155 0.88 -4.85 -4.02
C LEU A 155 0.32 -3.70 -3.18
N VAL A 156 -0.98 -3.44 -3.29
CA VAL A 156 -1.65 -2.43 -2.45
C VAL A 156 -2.98 -2.94 -1.91
N THR A 157 -3.31 -2.51 -0.70
CA THR A 157 -4.63 -2.70 -0.09
C THR A 157 -5.15 -1.38 0.49
N SER A 158 -6.45 -1.15 0.37
CA SER A 158 -7.14 -0.02 1.02
C SER A 158 -7.30 -0.25 2.52
N PHE A 159 -7.50 -1.49 2.91
CA PHE A 159 -7.72 -1.93 4.29
C PHE A 159 -6.39 -2.26 4.98
N HIS A 160 -6.49 -2.54 6.29
CA HIS A 160 -5.38 -2.81 7.19
C HIS A 160 -5.31 -4.30 7.55
N PRO A 161 -4.67 -5.17 6.77
CA PRO A 161 -4.56 -6.59 7.10
C PRO A 161 -3.75 -6.86 8.36
N GLU A 162 -2.91 -5.92 8.77
CA GLU A 162 -2.13 -6.00 10.01
C GLU A 162 -2.96 -5.89 11.30
N LEU A 163 -4.18 -5.40 11.20
CA LEU A 163 -5.11 -5.30 12.34
C LEU A 163 -5.91 -6.58 12.57
N ASP A 164 -5.80 -7.52 11.66
CA ASP A 164 -6.48 -8.81 11.76
C ASP A 164 -5.53 -9.91 12.23
N THR A 165 -6.07 -11.08 12.55
CA THR A 165 -5.27 -12.27 12.88
C THR A 165 -4.92 -13.11 11.67
N ASP A 166 -5.55 -12.85 10.53
CA ASP A 166 -5.35 -13.56 9.27
C ASP A 166 -4.02 -13.17 8.62
N THR A 167 -3.15 -14.12 8.37
CA THR A 167 -1.82 -13.91 7.82
C THR A 167 -1.77 -13.97 6.30
N ARG A 168 -2.84 -14.43 5.64
CA ARG A 168 -2.83 -14.81 4.21
C ARG A 168 -2.42 -13.67 3.25
N ILE A 169 -2.76 -12.43 3.55
CA ILE A 169 -2.34 -11.29 2.70
C ILE A 169 -0.84 -11.04 2.83
N HIS A 170 -0.30 -11.09 4.05
CA HIS A 170 1.14 -10.96 4.26
C HIS A 170 1.90 -12.15 3.65
N GLU A 171 1.38 -13.36 3.78
CA GLU A 171 1.95 -14.54 3.10
C GLU A 171 1.92 -14.39 1.58
N TYR A 172 0.85 -13.81 1.02
CA TYR A 172 0.77 -13.49 -0.40
C TYR A 172 1.91 -12.54 -0.82
N PHE A 173 2.14 -11.48 -0.04
CA PHE A 173 3.26 -10.56 -0.29
C PHE A 173 4.62 -11.24 -0.16
N ILE A 174 4.84 -12.05 0.88
CA ILE A 174 6.10 -12.77 1.08
C ILE A 174 6.40 -13.70 -0.09
N LYS A 175 5.40 -14.31 -0.71
CA LYS A 175 5.56 -15.15 -1.91
C LYS A 175 5.93 -14.34 -3.17
N MET A 176 5.86 -13.01 -3.13
CA MET A 176 6.34 -12.15 -4.21
C MET A 176 7.85 -11.88 -4.12
N ILE A 177 8.44 -12.09 -2.95
CA ILE A 177 9.87 -12.00 -2.68
C ILE A 177 10.59 -13.26 -3.21
#